data_ae758cf3ffba3f9994e762e6ffa04468
#
_entry.id   ae758cf3ffba3f9994e762e6ffa04468
#
_cell.length_a   1.000
_cell.length_b   1.000
_cell.length_c   1.000
_cell.angle_alpha   90.00
_cell.angle_beta   90.00
_cell.angle_gamma   90.00
#
_symmetry.space_group_name_H-M   'P 1'
#
loop_
_entity.id
_entity.type
_entity.pdbx_description
1 polymer ?
#
loop_
_entity_poly.entity_id
_entity_poly.type
_entity_poly.pdbx_seq_one_letter_code
_entity_poly.pdbx_strand_id
1 'polypeptide(L)'
;MNVHDSERLAGLLEDAGYAPAEADGVPDVVVLNTCAVRENADNKLYGNLGHLRPTKLANPGMQVAVGGCLAQKDRGEIVRRAPWVDVVFGTHNIGSLPVLLDRARHNESAQVEILESLDVFPSTLPARRDSAHAGWVSISVGCNNTCTFCIVPSLRGKEKDRRPGDVLAEVRALVAEGVLEVTLLGQNVNSYGVEFGDRLAFGKLLRACGEVEGLERVRFTSPHPKDFTDDVIAAMAQTPNVCHQLHMPLQSGSDRVLKAMRRSYRQARYLSIIENVRAAMPDAAITTDIIVGFPGETEEDFEQTLEVVRAARFSSAFTFQYSKRPGTPAATLPDQLPKQVVQERFDRLIAVQDEVSWAQNRALVGTTVEVLVSVGEGRKDADTQRLSGRGRDGRLVHFAPGDASVRPGDVVETVVTYAAPHHLVADGPLLTHRRTRAGDNHESGLRPKTPGVGLGLPSFGRPEPAPADGCAVR
;
A
#
# COMPACT_ATOMS: atom_id res chain seq x y z
N MET A 1 -0.77 -2.37 1.98
CA MET A 1 -1.08 -3.73 2.46
C MET A 1 -1.33 -4.73 1.33
N ASN A 2 -2.27 -4.53 0.39
CA ASN A 2 -2.51 -5.53 -0.68
C ASN A 2 -1.27 -5.80 -1.56
N VAL A 3 -0.48 -4.78 -1.92
CA VAL A 3 0.80 -4.95 -2.63
C VAL A 3 1.78 -5.77 -1.79
N HIS A 4 1.94 -5.44 -0.52
CA HIS A 4 2.79 -6.18 0.40
C HIS A 4 2.31 -7.64 0.60
N ASP A 5 0.99 -7.87 0.66
CA ASP A 5 0.44 -9.23 0.67
C ASP A 5 0.86 -9.99 -0.62
N SER A 6 0.87 -9.31 -1.79
CA SER A 6 1.34 -9.91 -3.06
C SER A 6 2.83 -10.23 -3.06
N GLU A 7 3.68 -9.35 -2.51
CA GLU A 7 5.12 -9.61 -2.35
C GLU A 7 5.37 -10.83 -1.45
N ARG A 8 4.60 -10.97 -0.37
CA ARG A 8 4.66 -12.14 0.52
C ARG A 8 4.21 -13.43 -0.17
N LEU A 9 3.12 -13.37 -0.94
CA LEU A 9 2.65 -14.52 -1.72
C LEU A 9 3.71 -14.97 -2.73
N ALA A 10 4.35 -14.02 -3.43
CA ALA A 10 5.43 -14.33 -4.36
C ALA A 10 6.65 -14.96 -3.65
N GLY A 11 7.06 -14.41 -2.50
CA GLY A 11 8.14 -14.97 -1.68
C GLY A 11 7.86 -16.39 -1.20
N LEU A 12 6.64 -16.65 -0.73
CA LEU A 12 6.21 -18.00 -0.30
C LEU A 12 6.25 -19.02 -1.45
N LEU A 13 5.83 -18.60 -2.64
CA LEU A 13 5.88 -19.48 -3.82
C LEU A 13 7.32 -19.76 -4.24
N GLU A 14 8.20 -18.77 -4.23
CA GLU A 14 9.63 -18.97 -4.53
C GLU A 14 10.30 -19.91 -3.51
N ASP A 15 10.01 -19.74 -2.22
CA ASP A 15 10.52 -20.64 -1.17
C ASP A 15 9.97 -22.07 -1.30
N ALA A 16 8.78 -22.22 -1.86
CA ALA A 16 8.19 -23.51 -2.20
C ALA A 16 8.73 -24.11 -3.52
N GLY A 17 9.67 -23.43 -4.20
CA GLY A 17 10.34 -23.92 -5.40
C GLY A 17 9.68 -23.51 -6.72
N TYR A 18 8.68 -22.61 -6.68
CA TYR A 18 8.11 -22.02 -7.90
C TYR A 18 9.02 -20.92 -8.44
N ALA A 19 9.07 -20.78 -9.77
CA ALA A 19 9.71 -19.67 -10.45
C ALA A 19 8.67 -18.78 -11.13
N PRO A 20 8.96 -17.49 -11.38
CA PRO A 20 8.10 -16.64 -12.20
C PRO A 20 7.90 -17.24 -13.58
N ALA A 21 6.65 -17.24 -14.05
CA ALA A 21 6.34 -17.71 -15.40
C ALA A 21 6.95 -16.75 -16.44
N GLU A 22 7.33 -17.30 -17.59
CA GLU A 22 7.74 -16.52 -18.76
C GLU A 22 6.55 -15.70 -19.29
N ALA A 23 6.83 -14.51 -19.85
CA ALA A 23 5.79 -13.57 -20.28
C ALA A 23 4.81 -14.18 -21.30
N ASP A 24 5.29 -15.04 -22.20
CA ASP A 24 4.51 -15.69 -23.25
C ASP A 24 4.16 -17.15 -22.93
N GLY A 25 4.53 -17.64 -21.74
CA GLY A 25 4.32 -19.01 -21.29
C GLY A 25 2.96 -19.24 -20.64
N VAL A 26 2.48 -20.48 -20.65
CA VAL A 26 1.33 -20.89 -19.83
C VAL A 26 1.82 -21.14 -18.41
N PRO A 27 1.33 -20.39 -17.39
CA PRO A 27 1.78 -20.59 -16.02
C PRO A 27 1.18 -21.85 -15.41
N ASP A 28 1.95 -22.57 -14.59
CA ASP A 28 1.45 -23.69 -13.80
C ASP A 28 0.54 -23.24 -12.64
N VAL A 29 0.80 -22.05 -12.12
CA VAL A 29 0.02 -21.46 -11.01
C VAL A 29 -0.27 -19.99 -11.29
N VAL A 30 -1.52 -19.58 -11.16
CA VAL A 30 -1.95 -18.18 -11.18
C VAL A 30 -2.56 -17.82 -9.82
N VAL A 31 -2.03 -16.80 -9.16
CA VAL A 31 -2.56 -16.29 -7.89
C VAL A 31 -3.15 -14.90 -8.09
N LEU A 32 -4.44 -14.75 -7.86
CA LEU A 32 -5.16 -13.48 -7.89
C LEU A 32 -5.33 -12.94 -6.46
N ASN A 33 -4.48 -12.01 -6.03
CA ASN A 33 -4.63 -11.31 -4.76
C ASN A 33 -5.58 -10.12 -4.92
N THR A 34 -6.70 -10.14 -4.21
CA THR A 34 -7.85 -9.29 -4.46
C THR A 34 -8.13 -8.30 -3.34
N CYS A 35 -8.54 -7.09 -3.71
CA CYS A 35 -9.00 -6.05 -2.79
C CYS A 35 -10.53 -6.02 -2.77
N ALA A 36 -11.15 -5.78 -1.60
CA ALA A 36 -12.61 -5.60 -1.46
C ALA A 36 -12.99 -4.14 -1.12
N VAL A 37 -12.03 -3.22 -1.16
CA VAL A 37 -12.24 -1.82 -0.78
C VAL A 37 -12.89 -0.99 -1.90
N ARG A 38 -12.80 -1.42 -3.16
CA ARG A 38 -13.36 -0.72 -4.32
C ARG A 38 -14.35 -1.62 -5.05
N GLU A 39 -15.51 -1.09 -5.43
CA GLU A 39 -16.57 -1.82 -6.16
C GLU A 39 -16.04 -2.49 -7.45
N ASN A 40 -15.21 -1.77 -8.20
CA ASN A 40 -14.60 -2.30 -9.41
C ASN A 40 -13.61 -3.46 -9.19
N ALA A 41 -13.21 -3.76 -7.95
CA ALA A 41 -12.34 -4.89 -7.67
C ALA A 41 -13.06 -6.23 -7.85
N ASP A 42 -14.34 -6.28 -7.47
CA ASP A 42 -15.19 -7.46 -7.65
C ASP A 42 -15.32 -7.77 -9.16
N ASN A 43 -15.67 -6.75 -9.97
CA ASN A 43 -15.80 -6.87 -11.41
C ASN A 43 -14.50 -7.29 -12.08
N LYS A 44 -13.36 -6.73 -11.65
CA LYS A 44 -12.04 -7.11 -12.17
C LYS A 44 -11.66 -8.55 -11.85
N LEU A 45 -11.94 -9.04 -10.63
CA LEU A 45 -11.65 -10.42 -10.30
C LEU A 45 -12.41 -11.37 -11.23
N TYR A 46 -13.73 -11.23 -11.31
CA TYR A 46 -14.54 -12.15 -12.12
C TYR A 46 -14.26 -12.00 -13.62
N GLY A 47 -13.92 -10.79 -14.08
CA GLY A 47 -13.42 -10.57 -15.45
C GLY A 47 -12.12 -11.34 -15.71
N ASN A 48 -11.13 -11.21 -14.84
CA ASN A 48 -9.85 -11.92 -14.94
C ASN A 48 -10.05 -13.44 -14.87
N LEU A 49 -10.90 -13.93 -13.97
CA LEU A 49 -11.25 -15.35 -13.90
C LEU A 49 -11.91 -15.84 -15.20
N GLY A 50 -12.78 -15.03 -15.81
CA GLY A 50 -13.37 -15.31 -17.11
C GLY A 50 -12.32 -15.43 -18.21
N HIS A 51 -11.34 -14.56 -18.25
CA HIS A 51 -10.22 -14.60 -19.21
C HIS A 51 -9.29 -15.81 -18.99
N LEU A 52 -9.09 -16.25 -17.76
CA LEU A 52 -8.28 -17.44 -17.46
C LEU A 52 -8.98 -18.75 -17.79
N ARG A 53 -10.30 -18.78 -17.88
CA ARG A 53 -11.07 -20.01 -18.11
C ARG A 53 -10.64 -20.81 -19.35
N PRO A 54 -10.49 -20.23 -20.55
CA PRO A 54 -10.05 -20.97 -21.73
C PRO A 54 -8.67 -21.61 -21.53
N THR A 55 -7.73 -20.86 -20.96
CA THR A 55 -6.36 -21.35 -20.70
C THR A 55 -6.36 -22.50 -19.69
N LYS A 56 -7.15 -22.39 -18.61
CA LYS A 56 -7.32 -23.44 -17.59
C LYS A 56 -7.92 -24.71 -18.20
N LEU A 57 -8.93 -24.58 -19.06
CA LEU A 57 -9.58 -25.73 -19.73
C LEU A 57 -8.64 -26.43 -20.71
N ALA A 58 -7.79 -25.68 -21.41
CA ALA A 58 -6.76 -26.23 -22.30
C ALA A 58 -5.59 -26.87 -21.52
N ASN A 59 -5.36 -26.44 -20.28
CA ASN A 59 -4.26 -26.90 -19.41
C ASN A 59 -4.83 -27.33 -18.05
N PRO A 60 -5.42 -28.52 -17.91
CA PRO A 60 -6.08 -28.96 -16.67
C PRO A 60 -5.15 -29.00 -15.45
N GLY A 61 -3.84 -29.21 -15.65
CA GLY A 61 -2.81 -29.18 -14.60
C GLY A 61 -2.49 -27.80 -14.03
N MET A 62 -2.85 -26.71 -14.75
CA MET A 62 -2.71 -25.35 -14.25
C MET A 62 -3.59 -25.13 -13.02
N GLN A 63 -3.08 -24.45 -12.00
CA GLN A 63 -3.83 -24.12 -10.80
C GLN A 63 -4.19 -22.64 -10.75
N VAL A 64 -5.43 -22.33 -10.36
CA VAL A 64 -5.92 -20.96 -10.17
C VAL A 64 -6.27 -20.77 -8.70
N ALA A 65 -5.55 -19.86 -8.02
CA ALA A 65 -5.77 -19.51 -6.63
C ALA A 65 -6.29 -18.06 -6.50
N VAL A 66 -7.28 -17.86 -5.64
CA VAL A 66 -7.84 -16.54 -5.33
C VAL A 66 -7.65 -16.25 -3.85
N GLY A 67 -6.92 -15.16 -3.55
CA GLY A 67 -6.64 -14.72 -2.19
C GLY A 67 -7.03 -13.28 -1.92
N GLY A 68 -6.83 -12.84 -0.68
CA GLY A 68 -7.01 -11.47 -0.25
C GLY A 68 -8.41 -11.11 0.25
N CYS A 69 -8.69 -9.80 0.32
CA CYS A 69 -9.91 -9.30 0.98
C CYS A 69 -11.22 -9.74 0.32
N LEU A 70 -11.25 -9.90 -1.00
CA LEU A 70 -12.46 -10.37 -1.68
C LEU A 70 -12.68 -11.86 -1.44
N ALA A 71 -11.61 -12.66 -1.42
CA ALA A 71 -11.69 -14.07 -1.04
C ALA A 71 -12.19 -14.23 0.40
N GLN A 72 -11.73 -13.40 1.32
CA GLN A 72 -12.22 -13.34 2.71
C GLN A 72 -13.71 -13.03 2.79
N LYS A 73 -14.22 -12.14 1.92
CA LYS A 73 -15.62 -11.73 1.85
C LYS A 73 -16.52 -12.79 1.20
N ASP A 74 -16.16 -13.22 -0.02
CA ASP A 74 -17.03 -14.02 -0.89
C ASP A 74 -16.86 -15.54 -0.67
N ARG A 75 -15.71 -15.98 -0.14
CA ARG A 75 -15.48 -17.38 0.30
C ARG A 75 -15.81 -18.40 -0.80
N GLY A 76 -16.64 -19.41 -0.47
CA GLY A 76 -17.07 -20.43 -1.41
C GLY A 76 -17.94 -19.94 -2.58
N GLU A 77 -18.47 -18.72 -2.52
CA GLU A 77 -19.17 -18.09 -3.64
C GLU A 77 -18.28 -17.94 -4.87
N ILE A 78 -16.96 -17.72 -4.67
CA ILE A 78 -15.99 -17.64 -5.76
C ILE A 78 -15.99 -18.96 -6.55
N VAL A 79 -15.89 -20.10 -5.87
CA VAL A 79 -15.89 -21.43 -6.50
C VAL A 79 -17.24 -21.71 -7.18
N ARG A 80 -18.36 -21.29 -6.57
CA ARG A 80 -19.69 -21.44 -7.18
C ARG A 80 -19.82 -20.67 -8.49
N ARG A 81 -19.26 -19.47 -8.58
CA ARG A 81 -19.28 -18.60 -9.77
C ARG A 81 -18.19 -18.96 -10.80
N ALA A 82 -17.07 -19.49 -10.34
CA ALA A 82 -15.92 -19.87 -11.15
C ALA A 82 -15.42 -21.28 -10.73
N PRO A 83 -16.10 -22.36 -11.18
CA PRO A 83 -15.78 -23.74 -10.77
C PRO A 83 -14.38 -24.22 -11.17
N TRP A 84 -13.66 -23.46 -12.00
CA TRP A 84 -12.27 -23.74 -12.41
C TRP A 84 -11.23 -23.14 -11.46
N VAL A 85 -11.65 -22.50 -10.38
CA VAL A 85 -10.76 -22.05 -9.30
C VAL A 85 -10.44 -23.23 -8.39
N ASP A 86 -9.15 -23.49 -8.18
CA ASP A 86 -8.67 -24.63 -7.40
C ASP A 86 -8.49 -24.29 -5.92
N VAL A 87 -8.13 -23.03 -5.58
CA VAL A 87 -7.84 -22.59 -4.21
C VAL A 87 -8.48 -21.24 -3.93
N VAL A 88 -9.15 -21.11 -2.76
CA VAL A 88 -9.62 -19.84 -2.22
C VAL A 88 -9.12 -19.71 -0.79
N PHE A 89 -8.38 -18.62 -0.49
CA PHE A 89 -7.81 -18.39 0.84
C PHE A 89 -7.99 -16.95 1.32
N GLY A 90 -8.20 -16.81 2.62
CA GLY A 90 -8.44 -15.52 3.26
C GLY A 90 -7.17 -14.67 3.46
N THR A 91 -7.36 -13.44 3.92
CA THR A 91 -6.26 -12.51 4.26
C THR A 91 -5.37 -13.03 5.39
N HIS A 92 -5.89 -13.92 6.22
CA HIS A 92 -5.20 -14.51 7.36
C HIS A 92 -4.53 -15.85 7.02
N ASN A 93 -4.77 -16.39 5.82
CA ASN A 93 -4.27 -17.69 5.35
C ASN A 93 -3.13 -17.56 4.33
N ILE A 94 -2.50 -16.40 4.18
CA ILE A 94 -1.44 -16.18 3.19
C ILE A 94 -0.35 -17.26 3.30
N GLY A 95 0.07 -17.58 4.53
CA GLY A 95 1.10 -18.61 4.79
C GLY A 95 0.71 -20.04 4.38
N SER A 96 -0.58 -20.34 4.25
CA SER A 96 -1.06 -21.67 3.87
C SER A 96 -1.03 -21.92 2.34
N LEU A 97 -0.78 -20.91 1.52
CA LEU A 97 -0.91 -21.04 0.06
C LEU A 97 -0.16 -22.23 -0.55
N PRO A 98 1.14 -22.49 -0.23
CA PRO A 98 1.84 -23.63 -0.83
C PRO A 98 1.18 -24.97 -0.48
N VAL A 99 0.74 -25.14 0.77
CA VAL A 99 0.06 -26.36 1.24
C VAL A 99 -1.30 -26.52 0.56
N LEU A 100 -2.04 -25.42 0.35
CA LEU A 100 -3.34 -25.46 -0.31
C LEU A 100 -3.20 -25.82 -1.79
N LEU A 101 -2.18 -25.32 -2.48
CA LEU A 101 -1.88 -25.70 -3.86
C LEU A 101 -1.52 -27.18 -3.97
N ASP A 102 -0.71 -27.70 -3.05
CA ASP A 102 -0.35 -29.11 -3.02
C ASP A 102 -1.58 -30.01 -2.77
N ARG A 103 -2.43 -29.63 -1.81
CA ARG A 103 -3.69 -30.35 -1.56
C ARG A 103 -4.62 -30.32 -2.77
N ALA A 104 -4.74 -29.18 -3.45
CA ALA A 104 -5.59 -29.04 -4.63
C ALA A 104 -5.13 -29.91 -5.82
N ARG A 105 -3.82 -30.23 -5.91
CA ARG A 105 -3.31 -31.19 -6.91
C ARG A 105 -3.77 -32.62 -6.69
N HIS A 106 -3.98 -33.00 -5.42
CA HIS A 106 -4.32 -34.38 -5.04
C HIS A 106 -5.83 -34.58 -4.80
N ASN A 107 -6.61 -33.50 -4.72
CA ASN A 107 -8.04 -33.54 -4.49
C ASN A 107 -8.81 -33.13 -5.74
N GLU A 108 -9.95 -33.78 -6.00
CA GLU A 108 -10.85 -33.43 -7.12
C GLU A 108 -11.71 -32.19 -6.83
N SER A 109 -11.65 -31.62 -5.63
CA SER A 109 -12.46 -30.47 -5.19
C SER A 109 -11.61 -29.27 -4.84
N ALA A 110 -12.14 -28.06 -5.09
CA ALA A 110 -11.51 -26.81 -4.74
C ALA A 110 -11.24 -26.72 -3.21
N GLN A 111 -10.07 -26.21 -2.84
CA GLN A 111 -9.68 -26.00 -1.44
C GLN A 111 -10.09 -24.59 -1.02
N VAL A 112 -10.94 -24.47 0.00
CA VAL A 112 -11.40 -23.17 0.54
C VAL A 112 -10.98 -23.09 2.01
N GLU A 113 -10.06 -22.16 2.32
CA GLU A 113 -9.56 -21.96 3.67
C GLU A 113 -9.65 -20.48 4.09
N ILE A 114 -10.54 -20.18 5.02
CA ILE A 114 -10.81 -18.83 5.50
C ILE A 114 -10.70 -18.81 7.02
N LEU A 115 -9.68 -18.14 7.56
CA LEU A 115 -9.57 -17.82 8.97
C LEU A 115 -10.22 -16.48 9.27
N GLU A 116 -10.98 -16.38 10.36
CA GLU A 116 -11.71 -15.16 10.76
C GLU A 116 -10.80 -14.11 11.41
N SER A 117 -9.73 -14.56 12.07
CA SER A 117 -8.76 -13.69 12.76
C SER A 117 -7.39 -14.32 12.84
N LEU A 118 -6.39 -13.51 13.12
CA LEU A 118 -5.05 -13.95 13.51
C LEU A 118 -4.93 -13.91 15.03
N ASP A 119 -4.44 -14.99 15.63
CA ASP A 119 -4.05 -15.01 17.05
C ASP A 119 -2.66 -14.38 17.23
N VAL A 120 -1.77 -14.59 16.26
CA VAL A 120 -0.40 -14.05 16.23
C VAL A 120 -0.12 -13.43 14.87
N PHE A 121 0.54 -12.28 14.86
CA PHE A 121 0.98 -11.63 13.63
C PHE A 121 2.04 -12.51 12.92
N PRO A 122 1.87 -12.87 11.63
CA PRO A 122 2.84 -13.66 10.89
C PRO A 122 4.06 -12.81 10.51
N SER A 123 4.99 -12.62 11.46
CA SER A 123 6.16 -11.74 11.27
C SER A 123 7.24 -12.31 10.34
N THR A 124 7.18 -13.62 10.04
CA THR A 124 8.29 -14.37 9.44
C THR A 124 8.03 -14.80 8.00
N LEU A 125 6.98 -14.31 7.34
CA LEU A 125 6.73 -14.69 5.96
C LEU A 125 7.77 -14.06 5.02
N PRO A 126 8.38 -14.85 4.13
CA PRO A 126 9.29 -14.32 3.11
C PRO A 126 8.55 -13.37 2.18
N ALA A 127 9.25 -12.38 1.66
CA ALA A 127 8.69 -11.44 0.69
C ALA A 127 9.63 -11.30 -0.51
N ARG A 128 9.06 -11.33 -1.71
CA ARG A 128 9.75 -10.95 -2.93
C ARG A 128 9.34 -9.53 -3.29
N ARG A 129 10.28 -8.61 -3.18
CA ARG A 129 10.03 -7.21 -3.47
C ARG A 129 10.09 -6.91 -4.96
N ASP A 130 9.19 -6.04 -5.41
CA ASP A 130 9.21 -5.51 -6.78
C ASP A 130 10.25 -4.40 -6.94
N SER A 131 10.62 -3.71 -5.85
CA SER A 131 11.57 -2.61 -5.84
C SER A 131 12.87 -2.97 -5.12
N ALA A 132 14.02 -2.62 -5.73
CA ALA A 132 15.33 -2.79 -5.09
C ALA A 132 15.62 -1.70 -4.05
N HIS A 133 14.98 -0.53 -4.14
CA HIS A 133 15.25 0.65 -3.32
C HIS A 133 14.22 0.93 -2.24
N ALA A 134 13.03 0.33 -2.33
CA ALA A 134 11.93 0.56 -1.38
C ALA A 134 11.36 -0.75 -0.83
N GLY A 135 10.93 -0.72 0.44
CA GLY A 135 10.32 -1.85 1.12
C GLY A 135 9.08 -1.46 1.93
N TRP A 136 8.12 -2.39 1.99
CA TRP A 136 6.93 -2.28 2.81
C TRP A 136 7.13 -3.06 4.11
N VAL A 137 6.85 -2.43 5.25
CA VAL A 137 6.93 -3.09 6.57
C VAL A 137 5.58 -2.97 7.27
N SER A 138 4.88 -4.08 7.39
CA SER A 138 3.63 -4.14 8.16
C SER A 138 3.94 -4.06 9.65
N ILE A 139 3.44 -3.05 10.36
CA ILE A 139 3.59 -2.90 11.81
C ILE A 139 2.35 -3.34 12.57
N SER A 140 1.18 -3.29 11.91
CA SER A 140 -0.09 -3.79 12.44
C SER A 140 -1.00 -4.32 11.34
N VAL A 141 -1.96 -5.18 11.69
CA VAL A 141 -3.05 -5.63 10.82
C VAL A 141 -4.38 -5.47 11.54
N GLY A 142 -5.48 -5.41 10.76
CA GLY A 142 -6.82 -5.21 11.32
C GLY A 142 -7.09 -3.76 11.73
N CYS A 143 -8.29 -3.49 12.23
CA CYS A 143 -8.68 -2.15 12.65
C CYS A 143 -9.84 -2.21 13.66
N ASN A 144 -9.69 -1.50 14.77
CA ASN A 144 -10.70 -1.41 15.83
C ASN A 144 -11.70 -0.24 15.63
N ASN A 145 -11.54 0.56 14.56
CA ASN A 145 -12.47 1.63 14.25
C ASN A 145 -13.79 1.07 13.69
N THR A 146 -14.90 1.76 13.97
CA THR A 146 -16.27 1.35 13.60
C THR A 146 -16.89 2.24 12.51
N CYS A 147 -16.06 2.74 11.57
CA CYS A 147 -16.51 3.61 10.49
C CYS A 147 -17.64 2.95 9.69
N THR A 148 -18.76 3.65 9.52
CA THR A 148 -20.00 3.04 8.98
C THR A 148 -19.93 2.59 7.53
N PHE A 149 -18.97 3.13 6.75
CA PHE A 149 -18.75 2.80 5.34
C PHE A 149 -17.67 1.75 5.10
N CYS A 150 -16.92 1.38 6.16
CA CYS A 150 -15.70 0.60 6.01
C CYS A 150 -15.94 -0.89 6.31
N ILE A 151 -15.51 -1.74 5.38
CA ILE A 151 -15.60 -3.20 5.52
C ILE A 151 -14.34 -3.83 6.12
N VAL A 152 -13.26 -3.06 6.29
CA VAL A 152 -11.95 -3.59 6.72
C VAL A 152 -12.00 -4.37 8.03
N PRO A 153 -12.71 -3.94 9.10
CA PRO A 153 -12.76 -4.71 10.34
C PRO A 153 -13.34 -6.12 10.17
N SER A 154 -14.30 -6.29 9.27
CA SER A 154 -14.88 -7.62 8.99
C SER A 154 -13.99 -8.51 8.11
N LEU A 155 -13.00 -7.94 7.41
CA LEU A 155 -12.13 -8.68 6.49
C LEU A 155 -10.72 -8.91 7.03
N ARG A 156 -10.23 -8.00 7.88
CA ARG A 156 -8.86 -8.06 8.45
C ARG A 156 -8.86 -8.21 9.97
N GLY A 157 -10.04 -8.35 10.59
CA GLY A 157 -10.19 -8.60 12.01
C GLY A 157 -9.85 -7.42 12.91
N LYS A 158 -9.69 -7.71 14.19
CA LYS A 158 -9.24 -6.75 15.21
C LYS A 158 -7.79 -6.39 14.97
N GLU A 159 -7.43 -5.19 15.43
CA GLU A 159 -6.06 -4.70 15.36
C GLU A 159 -5.12 -5.58 16.17
N LYS A 160 -4.01 -5.96 15.52
CA LYS A 160 -2.91 -6.73 16.08
C LYS A 160 -1.59 -6.06 15.72
N ASP A 161 -0.82 -5.69 16.73
CA ASP A 161 0.44 -5.01 16.58
C ASP A 161 1.61 -5.99 16.57
N ARG A 162 2.61 -5.73 15.73
CA ARG A 162 3.90 -6.42 15.77
C ARG A 162 4.75 -5.88 16.89
N ARG A 163 5.59 -6.71 17.46
CA ARG A 163 6.58 -6.27 18.46
C ARG A 163 7.58 -5.30 17.82
N PRO A 164 7.97 -4.21 18.50
CA PRO A 164 8.92 -3.23 17.95
C PRO A 164 10.24 -3.86 17.52
N GLY A 165 10.75 -4.83 18.27
CA GLY A 165 11.97 -5.55 17.92
C GLY A 165 11.91 -6.29 16.58
N ASP A 166 10.77 -6.94 16.28
CA ASP A 166 10.55 -7.65 15.01
C ASP A 166 10.47 -6.68 13.83
N VAL A 167 9.80 -5.53 14.04
CA VAL A 167 9.71 -4.47 13.04
C VAL A 167 11.09 -3.93 12.70
N LEU A 168 11.88 -3.57 13.73
CA LEU A 168 13.23 -3.03 13.54
C LEU A 168 14.20 -4.06 12.96
N ALA A 169 14.06 -5.35 13.30
CA ALA A 169 14.86 -6.41 12.71
C ALA A 169 14.59 -6.52 11.18
N GLU A 170 13.32 -6.45 10.76
CA GLU A 170 12.96 -6.43 9.34
C GLU A 170 13.49 -5.18 8.63
N VAL A 171 13.34 -3.98 9.24
CA VAL A 171 13.90 -2.75 8.68
C VAL A 171 15.41 -2.85 8.47
N ARG A 172 16.16 -3.35 9.46
CA ARG A 172 17.62 -3.55 9.35
C ARG A 172 17.98 -4.56 8.26
N ALA A 173 17.22 -5.65 8.13
CA ALA A 173 17.43 -6.64 7.08
C ALA A 173 17.23 -6.02 5.69
N LEU A 174 16.18 -5.23 5.50
CA LEU A 174 15.92 -4.51 4.25
C LEU A 174 17.08 -3.56 3.89
N VAL A 175 17.55 -2.79 4.85
CA VAL A 175 18.69 -1.86 4.65
C VAL A 175 19.99 -2.62 4.33
N ALA A 176 20.25 -3.75 5.00
CA ALA A 176 21.39 -4.61 4.71
C ALA A 176 21.38 -5.16 3.28
N GLU A 177 20.20 -5.27 2.66
CA GLU A 177 20.02 -5.64 1.25
C GLU A 177 20.11 -4.45 0.28
N GLY A 178 20.24 -3.21 0.80
CA GLY A 178 20.40 -1.99 0.00
C GLY A 178 19.13 -1.15 -0.15
N VAL A 179 18.04 -1.45 0.59
CA VAL A 179 16.83 -0.62 0.60
C VAL A 179 17.14 0.73 1.25
N LEU A 180 16.71 1.79 0.61
CA LEU A 180 16.88 3.18 1.05
C LEU A 180 15.62 3.76 1.68
N GLU A 181 14.45 3.30 1.26
CA GLU A 181 13.16 3.79 1.71
C GLU A 181 12.29 2.66 2.28
N VAL A 182 11.73 2.89 3.48
CA VAL A 182 10.77 1.98 4.11
C VAL A 182 9.45 2.69 4.34
N THR A 183 8.34 2.03 3.99
CA THR A 183 6.99 2.51 4.31
C THR A 183 6.35 1.60 5.35
N LEU A 184 6.06 2.16 6.53
CA LEU A 184 5.35 1.47 7.60
C LEU A 184 3.86 1.36 7.28
N LEU A 185 3.31 0.15 7.37
CA LEU A 185 1.94 -0.18 7.00
C LEU A 185 1.10 -0.57 8.22
N GLY A 186 -0.10 0.00 8.29
CA GLY A 186 -1.18 -0.36 9.21
C GLY A 186 -2.51 0.07 8.64
N GLN A 187 -3.63 -0.38 9.20
CA GLN A 187 -4.97 0.15 8.85
C GLN A 187 -5.30 1.41 9.65
N ASN A 188 -4.68 1.57 10.80
CA ASN A 188 -4.62 2.74 11.66
C ASN A 188 -3.20 2.79 12.22
N VAL A 189 -2.24 3.22 11.40
CA VAL A 189 -0.81 3.06 11.69
C VAL A 189 -0.37 3.75 12.99
N ASN A 190 -1.00 4.86 13.35
CA ASN A 190 -0.65 5.65 14.53
C ASN A 190 -1.37 5.23 15.81
N SER A 191 -2.21 4.18 15.78
CA SER A 191 -2.65 3.47 16.99
C SER A 191 -1.65 2.40 17.44
N TYR A 192 -0.59 2.18 16.68
CA TYR A 192 0.44 1.19 17.00
C TYR A 192 0.95 1.33 18.44
N GLY A 193 0.95 0.22 19.16
CA GLY A 193 1.36 0.13 20.56
C GLY A 193 0.23 0.27 21.58
N VAL A 194 -0.97 0.67 21.17
CA VAL A 194 -2.14 0.70 22.07
C VAL A 194 -2.45 -0.69 22.63
N GLU A 195 -2.26 -1.74 21.84
CA GLU A 195 -2.39 -3.13 22.29
C GLU A 195 -1.40 -3.47 23.42
N PHE A 196 -0.23 -2.85 23.43
CA PHE A 196 0.81 -3.02 24.47
C PHE A 196 0.66 -2.06 25.66
N GLY A 197 -0.37 -1.18 25.63
CA GLY A 197 -0.56 -0.14 26.64
C GLY A 197 0.29 1.12 26.45
N ASP A 198 1.01 1.26 25.33
CA ASP A 198 1.87 2.41 25.03
C ASP A 198 1.30 3.24 23.88
N ARG A 199 0.66 4.36 24.20
CA ARG A 199 0.08 5.29 23.22
C ARG A 199 1.12 6.16 22.48
N LEU A 200 2.36 6.15 22.91
CA LEU A 200 3.47 6.87 22.27
C LEU A 200 4.37 5.94 21.45
N ALA A 201 4.02 4.65 21.36
CA ALA A 201 4.85 3.64 20.69
C ALA A 201 5.10 3.98 19.23
N PHE A 202 4.15 4.57 18.50
CA PHE A 202 4.35 4.92 17.10
C PHE A 202 5.42 6.01 16.92
N GLY A 203 5.40 7.09 17.70
CA GLY A 203 6.45 8.11 17.68
C GLY A 203 7.82 7.54 18.08
N LYS A 204 7.86 6.66 19.10
CA LYS A 204 9.08 5.94 19.48
C LYS A 204 9.61 5.05 18.33
N LEU A 205 8.71 4.36 17.62
CA LEU A 205 9.09 3.53 16.48
C LEU A 205 9.66 4.35 15.33
N LEU A 206 9.07 5.51 15.02
CA LEU A 206 9.60 6.43 14.00
C LEU A 206 11.04 6.86 14.33
N ARG A 207 11.29 7.28 15.58
CA ARG A 207 12.65 7.66 16.06
C ARG A 207 13.61 6.47 15.97
N ALA A 208 13.18 5.28 16.41
CA ALA A 208 14.02 4.08 16.34
C ALA A 208 14.34 3.65 14.90
N CYS A 209 13.42 3.85 13.95
CA CYS A 209 13.73 3.70 12.53
C CYS A 209 14.74 4.76 12.04
N GLY A 210 14.69 5.97 12.62
CA GLY A 210 15.66 7.03 12.35
C GLY A 210 17.11 6.68 12.71
N GLU A 211 17.29 5.81 13.69
CA GLU A 211 18.60 5.33 14.16
C GLU A 211 19.18 4.18 13.32
N VAL A 212 18.43 3.66 12.33
CA VAL A 212 18.91 2.58 11.48
C VAL A 212 19.87 3.15 10.44
N GLU A 213 21.16 2.86 10.59
CA GLU A 213 22.21 3.31 9.67
C GLU A 213 21.95 2.79 8.24
N GLY A 214 22.03 3.67 7.25
CA GLY A 214 21.76 3.39 5.85
C GLY A 214 20.29 3.52 5.43
N LEU A 215 19.34 3.70 6.36
CA LEU A 215 17.96 4.01 6.04
C LEU A 215 17.82 5.53 5.78
N GLU A 216 17.47 5.91 4.56
CA GLU A 216 17.43 7.32 4.16
C GLU A 216 16.03 7.92 4.23
N ARG A 217 14.98 7.10 4.08
CA ARG A 217 13.60 7.55 4.05
C ARG A 217 12.68 6.61 4.81
N VAL A 218 11.92 7.17 5.73
CA VAL A 218 10.84 6.49 6.45
C VAL A 218 9.53 7.18 6.12
N ARG A 219 8.57 6.38 5.64
CA ARG A 219 7.19 6.81 5.38
C ARG A 219 6.23 5.95 6.16
N PHE A 220 5.00 6.40 6.27
CA PHE A 220 3.90 5.61 6.81
C PHE A 220 2.59 5.94 6.11
N THR A 221 1.63 5.01 6.17
CA THR A 221 0.33 5.18 5.53
C THR A 221 -0.81 4.97 6.51
N SER A 222 -1.99 5.52 6.17
CA SER A 222 -3.25 5.31 6.90
C SER A 222 -3.25 5.72 8.38
N PRO A 223 -2.65 6.86 8.77
CA PRO A 223 -2.87 7.39 10.12
C PRO A 223 -4.32 7.87 10.26
N HIS A 224 -4.81 7.86 11.49
CA HIS A 224 -6.15 8.32 11.82
C HIS A 224 -6.09 9.59 12.68
N PRO A 225 -6.86 10.66 12.36
CA PRO A 225 -6.80 11.93 13.11
C PRO A 225 -7.07 11.81 14.61
N LYS A 226 -7.84 10.78 15.02
CA LYS A 226 -8.12 10.50 16.44
C LYS A 226 -6.86 10.23 17.25
N ASP A 227 -5.95 9.44 16.69
CA ASP A 227 -4.77 8.92 17.39
C ASP A 227 -3.49 9.70 17.00
N PHE A 228 -3.63 10.81 16.25
CA PHE A 228 -2.50 11.63 15.83
C PHE A 228 -2.13 12.62 16.94
N THR A 229 -0.98 12.38 17.57
CA THR A 229 -0.50 13.12 18.74
C THR A 229 0.61 14.09 18.38
N ASP A 230 0.85 15.08 19.26
CA ASP A 230 1.96 16.02 19.11
C ASP A 230 3.33 15.30 19.18
N ASP A 231 3.42 14.14 19.86
CA ASP A 231 4.62 13.30 19.87
C ASP A 231 4.94 12.72 18.48
N VAL A 232 3.92 12.34 17.71
CA VAL A 232 4.11 11.90 16.30
C VAL A 232 4.60 13.05 15.43
N ILE A 233 4.04 14.26 15.60
CA ILE A 233 4.50 15.47 14.90
C ILE A 233 5.96 15.76 15.24
N ALA A 234 6.32 15.71 16.52
CA ALA A 234 7.69 15.91 16.97
C ALA A 234 8.64 14.83 16.42
N ALA A 235 8.21 13.55 16.40
CA ALA A 235 9.00 12.47 15.82
C ALA A 235 9.26 12.69 14.32
N MET A 236 8.24 13.12 13.55
CA MET A 236 8.40 13.44 12.13
C MET A 236 9.38 14.62 11.92
N ALA A 237 9.22 15.69 12.67
CA ALA A 237 10.01 16.91 12.48
C ALA A 237 11.47 16.78 12.96
N GLN A 238 11.73 15.94 13.97
CA GLN A 238 13.04 15.82 14.61
C GLN A 238 13.88 14.64 14.10
N THR A 239 13.29 13.72 13.33
CA THR A 239 13.99 12.54 12.82
C THR A 239 14.33 12.75 11.35
N PRO A 240 15.61 12.99 10.97
CA PRO A 240 15.98 13.51 9.65
C PRO A 240 15.58 12.63 8.46
N ASN A 241 15.48 11.31 8.65
CA ASN A 241 15.10 10.37 7.60
C ASN A 241 13.59 10.08 7.56
N VAL A 242 12.80 10.58 8.52
CA VAL A 242 11.34 10.55 8.41
C VAL A 242 10.89 11.62 7.41
N CYS A 243 10.21 11.19 6.37
CA CYS A 243 9.78 12.08 5.29
C CYS A 243 8.69 13.05 5.77
N HIS A 244 8.81 14.33 5.40
CA HIS A 244 7.77 15.35 5.65
C HIS A 244 6.58 15.15 4.71
N GLN A 245 6.02 13.95 4.74
CA GLN A 245 4.82 13.55 3.99
C GLN A 245 3.80 12.97 4.96
N LEU A 246 2.61 13.52 4.97
CA LEU A 246 1.52 13.06 5.82
C LEU A 246 0.27 12.77 4.98
N HIS A 247 -0.14 11.52 4.94
CA HIS A 247 -1.45 11.15 4.40
C HIS A 247 -2.46 11.10 5.56
N MET A 248 -3.36 12.08 5.66
CA MET A 248 -4.33 12.20 6.76
C MET A 248 -5.77 12.17 6.21
N PRO A 249 -6.48 11.03 6.27
CA PRO A 249 -7.82 10.91 5.72
C PRO A 249 -8.86 11.81 6.42
N LEU A 250 -9.42 12.77 5.68
CA LEU A 250 -10.48 13.68 6.15
C LEU A 250 -11.87 13.02 6.09
N GLN A 251 -12.16 12.37 4.98
CA GLN A 251 -13.43 11.75 4.58
C GLN A 251 -14.52 12.77 4.24
N SER A 252 -14.83 13.73 5.10
CA SER A 252 -15.78 14.83 4.90
C SER A 252 -15.39 16.04 5.73
N GLY A 253 -15.69 17.24 5.27
CA GLY A 253 -15.52 18.49 6.01
C GLY A 253 -16.67 18.82 6.95
N SER A 254 -17.80 18.11 6.85
CA SER A 254 -18.97 18.33 7.70
C SER A 254 -18.95 17.51 8.96
N ASP A 255 -19.10 18.14 10.11
CA ASP A 255 -19.19 17.46 11.41
C ASP A 255 -20.40 16.54 11.51
N ARG A 256 -21.50 16.89 10.84
CA ARG A 256 -22.71 16.07 10.76
C ARG A 256 -22.44 14.77 9.98
N VAL A 257 -21.79 14.87 8.83
CA VAL A 257 -21.42 13.70 8.01
C VAL A 257 -20.35 12.87 8.71
N LEU A 258 -19.31 13.49 9.30
CA LEU A 258 -18.32 12.79 10.10
C LEU A 258 -18.94 11.99 11.26
N LYS A 259 -19.95 12.56 11.94
CA LYS A 259 -20.71 11.84 12.98
C LYS A 259 -21.46 10.64 12.40
N ALA A 260 -22.13 10.79 11.25
CA ALA A 260 -22.84 9.70 10.58
C ALA A 260 -21.88 8.61 10.07
N MET A 261 -20.68 8.98 9.64
CA MET A 261 -19.58 8.08 9.29
C MET A 261 -18.95 7.38 10.52
N ARG A 262 -19.34 7.76 11.75
CA ARG A 262 -18.69 7.35 13.01
C ARG A 262 -17.22 7.70 13.07
N ARG A 263 -16.86 8.89 12.55
CA ARG A 263 -15.51 9.44 12.74
C ARG A 263 -15.44 10.14 14.10
N SER A 264 -14.42 9.81 14.88
CA SER A 264 -14.27 10.28 16.27
C SER A 264 -13.61 11.66 16.41
N TYR A 265 -13.37 12.34 15.31
CA TYR A 265 -12.88 13.72 15.23
C TYR A 265 -13.92 14.63 14.56
N ARG A 266 -13.67 15.93 14.62
CA ARG A 266 -14.46 17.01 14.01
C ARG A 266 -13.54 17.89 13.18
N GLN A 267 -14.13 18.73 12.31
CA GLN A 267 -13.46 19.66 11.43
C GLN A 267 -12.37 20.48 12.15
N ALA A 268 -12.73 21.14 13.27
CA ALA A 268 -11.80 21.99 14.02
C ALA A 268 -10.56 21.22 14.51
N ARG A 269 -10.74 20.00 15.05
CA ARG A 269 -9.62 19.15 15.47
C ARG A 269 -8.76 18.73 14.29
N TYR A 270 -9.37 18.40 13.16
CA TYR A 270 -8.65 18.01 11.96
C TYR A 270 -7.76 19.16 11.46
N LEU A 271 -8.33 20.35 11.31
CA LEU A 271 -7.58 21.55 10.88
C LEU A 271 -6.47 21.92 11.86
N SER A 272 -6.71 21.82 13.18
CA SER A 272 -5.67 22.03 14.20
C SER A 272 -4.49 21.08 14.04
N ILE A 273 -4.71 19.80 13.69
CA ILE A 273 -3.61 18.86 13.40
C ILE A 273 -2.81 19.34 12.18
N ILE A 274 -3.49 19.74 11.10
CA ILE A 274 -2.84 20.23 9.87
C ILE A 274 -1.99 21.49 10.17
N GLU A 275 -2.52 22.41 10.96
CA GLU A 275 -1.80 23.62 11.39
C GLU A 275 -0.55 23.29 12.22
N ASN A 276 -0.67 22.38 13.20
CA ASN A 276 0.46 21.95 14.04
C ASN A 276 1.54 21.25 13.19
N VAL A 277 1.15 20.41 12.22
CA VAL A 277 2.09 19.75 11.30
C VAL A 277 2.84 20.80 10.50
N ARG A 278 2.16 21.82 9.94
CA ARG A 278 2.83 22.87 9.17
C ARG A 278 3.68 23.81 9.99
N ALA A 279 3.28 24.06 11.24
CA ALA A 279 4.10 24.84 12.16
C ALA A 279 5.42 24.15 12.47
N ALA A 280 5.40 22.82 12.62
CA ALA A 280 6.59 22.01 12.89
C ALA A 280 7.41 21.70 11.59
N MET A 281 6.73 21.55 10.46
CA MET A 281 7.30 21.16 9.15
C MET A 281 6.64 21.99 8.05
N PRO A 282 7.14 23.22 7.76
CA PRO A 282 6.52 24.12 6.76
C PRO A 282 6.50 23.55 5.32
N ASP A 283 7.43 22.66 5.00
CA ASP A 283 7.57 21.99 3.73
C ASP A 283 6.74 20.70 3.61
N ALA A 284 6.02 20.30 4.65
CA ALA A 284 5.27 19.04 4.66
C ALA A 284 4.21 18.97 3.55
N ALA A 285 4.28 17.92 2.74
CA ALA A 285 3.23 17.58 1.81
C ALA A 285 2.12 16.79 2.54
N ILE A 286 0.93 17.36 2.55
CA ILE A 286 -0.23 16.74 3.22
C ILE A 286 -1.19 16.25 2.15
N THR A 287 -1.54 14.97 2.21
CA THR A 287 -2.51 14.33 1.33
C THR A 287 -3.69 13.79 2.13
N THR A 288 -4.82 13.53 1.47
CA THR A 288 -6.04 13.11 2.17
C THR A 288 -6.89 12.15 1.34
N ASP A 289 -7.89 11.54 1.99
CA ASP A 289 -9.01 10.85 1.36
C ASP A 289 -10.30 11.63 1.60
N ILE A 290 -11.15 11.77 0.57
CA ILE A 290 -12.45 12.43 0.64
C ILE A 290 -13.49 11.55 -0.04
N ILE A 291 -14.64 11.37 0.62
CA ILE A 291 -15.79 10.64 0.08
C ILE A 291 -16.93 11.64 -0.10
N VAL A 292 -17.42 11.80 -1.32
CA VAL A 292 -18.61 12.59 -1.65
C VAL A 292 -19.83 11.70 -1.83
N GLY A 293 -21.01 12.24 -1.54
CA GLY A 293 -22.27 11.53 -1.71
C GLY A 293 -22.54 10.49 -0.62
N PHE A 294 -22.01 10.67 0.57
CA PHE A 294 -22.38 9.83 1.71
C PHE A 294 -23.89 9.96 1.99
N PRO A 295 -24.61 8.89 2.38
CA PRO A 295 -26.05 8.95 2.63
C PRO A 295 -26.47 10.11 3.54
N GLY A 296 -27.43 10.91 3.06
CA GLY A 296 -27.94 12.09 3.75
C GLY A 296 -27.01 13.33 3.70
N GLU A 297 -25.91 13.33 2.95
CA GLU A 297 -25.08 14.52 2.74
C GLU A 297 -25.89 15.62 2.03
N THR A 298 -26.01 16.80 2.64
CA THR A 298 -26.68 17.96 2.03
C THR A 298 -25.70 18.78 1.21
N GLU A 299 -26.18 19.80 0.51
CA GLU A 299 -25.32 20.72 -0.21
C GLU A 299 -24.42 21.52 0.73
N GLU A 300 -24.96 21.96 1.87
CA GLU A 300 -24.20 22.67 2.91
C GLU A 300 -23.10 21.82 3.50
N ASP A 301 -23.31 20.51 3.68
CA ASP A 301 -22.25 19.59 4.13
C ASP A 301 -21.13 19.46 3.10
N PHE A 302 -21.52 19.42 1.83
CA PHE A 302 -20.54 19.34 0.75
C PHE A 302 -19.74 20.64 0.62
N GLU A 303 -20.37 21.80 0.72
CA GLU A 303 -19.66 23.09 0.72
C GLU A 303 -18.65 23.17 1.90
N GLN A 304 -18.99 22.73 3.11
CA GLN A 304 -18.05 22.62 4.22
C GLN A 304 -16.85 21.74 3.85
N THR A 305 -17.05 20.69 3.07
CA THR A 305 -15.94 19.85 2.60
C THR A 305 -15.01 20.63 1.65
N LEU A 306 -15.56 21.42 0.73
CA LEU A 306 -14.76 22.29 -0.15
C LEU A 306 -14.01 23.38 0.62
N GLU A 307 -14.64 23.95 1.67
CA GLU A 307 -13.99 24.93 2.56
C GLU A 307 -12.77 24.32 3.26
N VAL A 308 -12.90 23.09 3.81
CA VAL A 308 -11.78 22.38 4.44
C VAL A 308 -10.66 22.10 3.42
N VAL A 309 -10.99 21.72 2.19
CA VAL A 309 -9.98 21.48 1.14
C VAL A 309 -9.16 22.75 0.87
N ARG A 310 -9.83 23.90 0.76
CA ARG A 310 -9.18 25.21 0.57
C ARG A 310 -8.33 25.61 1.77
N ALA A 311 -8.84 25.44 2.99
CA ALA A 311 -8.13 25.78 4.23
C ALA A 311 -6.95 24.85 4.49
N ALA A 312 -7.14 23.54 4.33
CA ALA A 312 -6.13 22.53 4.55
C ALA A 312 -5.04 22.53 3.45
N ARG A 313 -5.30 23.06 2.28
CA ARG A 313 -4.35 23.15 1.15
C ARG A 313 -3.62 21.83 0.90
N PHE A 314 -4.36 20.75 0.64
CA PHE A 314 -3.76 19.44 0.37
C PHE A 314 -2.90 19.46 -0.88
N SER A 315 -1.73 18.84 -0.81
CA SER A 315 -0.86 18.66 -1.98
C SER A 315 -1.48 17.68 -2.99
N SER A 316 -2.30 16.75 -2.52
CA SER A 316 -3.11 15.84 -3.33
C SER A 316 -4.25 15.26 -2.49
N ALA A 317 -5.34 14.85 -3.13
CA ALA A 317 -6.43 14.12 -2.48
C ALA A 317 -6.83 12.89 -3.30
N PHE A 318 -7.06 11.77 -2.62
CA PHE A 318 -7.78 10.65 -3.21
C PHE A 318 -9.27 10.88 -2.99
N THR A 319 -9.97 11.14 -4.07
CA THR A 319 -11.40 11.47 -4.07
C THR A 319 -12.22 10.28 -4.50
N PHE A 320 -13.28 10.00 -3.77
CA PHE A 320 -14.15 8.86 -3.99
C PHE A 320 -15.62 9.28 -3.99
N GLN A 321 -16.39 8.72 -4.89
CA GLN A 321 -17.84 8.68 -4.76
C GLN A 321 -18.22 7.60 -3.74
N TYR A 322 -19.17 7.87 -2.86
CA TYR A 322 -19.67 6.84 -1.95
C TYR A 322 -20.22 5.66 -2.73
N SER A 323 -19.76 4.48 -2.40
CA SER A 323 -20.22 3.22 -2.97
C SER A 323 -20.77 2.32 -1.87
N LYS A 324 -21.99 1.82 -2.06
CA LYS A 324 -22.65 0.89 -1.13
C LYS A 324 -21.84 -0.40 -1.03
N ARG A 325 -21.52 -0.80 0.19
CA ARG A 325 -20.82 -2.06 0.46
C ARG A 325 -21.72 -2.96 1.30
N PRO A 326 -22.19 -4.08 0.76
CA PRO A 326 -22.94 -5.07 1.54
C PRO A 326 -22.20 -5.43 2.82
N GLY A 327 -22.92 -5.49 3.95
CA GLY A 327 -22.34 -5.77 5.26
C GLY A 327 -21.83 -4.55 6.04
N THR A 328 -21.85 -3.34 5.46
CA THR A 328 -21.51 -2.11 6.18
C THR A 328 -22.79 -1.38 6.62
N PRO A 329 -22.81 -0.71 7.80
CA PRO A 329 -23.96 0.07 8.25
C PRO A 329 -24.43 1.13 7.25
N ALA A 330 -23.51 1.82 6.57
CA ALA A 330 -23.84 2.87 5.62
C ALA A 330 -24.60 2.35 4.37
N ALA A 331 -24.47 1.08 4.02
CA ALA A 331 -25.16 0.51 2.86
C ALA A 331 -26.68 0.49 3.03
N THR A 332 -27.18 0.48 4.29
CA THR A 332 -28.60 0.42 4.66
C THR A 332 -29.15 1.74 5.19
N LEU A 333 -28.32 2.79 5.26
CA LEU A 333 -28.80 4.11 5.66
C LEU A 333 -29.84 4.62 4.64
N PRO A 334 -30.88 5.34 5.12
CA PRO A 334 -31.79 6.06 4.24
C PRO A 334 -31.06 7.20 3.50
N ASP A 335 -31.79 7.91 2.68
CA ASP A 335 -31.33 9.13 1.99
C ASP A 335 -30.07 8.93 1.14
N GLN A 336 -29.99 7.81 0.43
CA GLN A 336 -28.97 7.56 -0.57
C GLN A 336 -29.10 8.57 -1.71
N LEU A 337 -28.01 9.27 -2.02
CA LEU A 337 -28.04 10.32 -3.03
C LEU A 337 -28.16 9.77 -4.45
N PRO A 338 -28.86 10.48 -5.35
CA PRO A 338 -28.86 10.18 -6.77
C PRO A 338 -27.45 10.26 -7.37
N LYS A 339 -27.11 9.34 -8.28
CA LYS A 339 -25.79 9.28 -8.92
C LYS A 339 -25.40 10.61 -9.60
N GLN A 340 -26.35 11.33 -10.18
CA GLN A 340 -26.11 12.59 -10.84
C GLN A 340 -25.61 13.68 -9.86
N VAL A 341 -26.23 13.76 -8.67
CA VAL A 341 -25.81 14.71 -7.61
C VAL A 341 -24.42 14.37 -7.12
N VAL A 342 -24.15 13.05 -6.90
CA VAL A 342 -22.83 12.60 -6.46
C VAL A 342 -21.77 12.91 -7.52
N GLN A 343 -22.07 12.74 -8.81
CA GLN A 343 -21.13 13.04 -9.89
C GLN A 343 -20.84 14.54 -9.96
N GLU A 344 -21.87 15.41 -9.89
CA GLU A 344 -21.71 16.85 -9.89
C GLU A 344 -20.80 17.33 -8.75
N ARG A 345 -21.06 16.84 -7.50
CA ARG A 345 -20.22 17.17 -6.37
C ARG A 345 -18.80 16.66 -6.53
N PHE A 346 -18.63 15.46 -7.07
CA PHE A 346 -17.33 14.88 -7.36
C PHE A 346 -16.53 15.74 -8.33
N ASP A 347 -17.14 16.22 -9.42
CA ASP A 347 -16.48 17.07 -10.42
C ASP A 347 -16.08 18.42 -9.83
N ARG A 348 -16.93 19.03 -8.99
CA ARG A 348 -16.61 20.27 -8.25
C ARG A 348 -15.47 20.07 -7.26
N LEU A 349 -15.45 18.97 -6.53
CA LEU A 349 -14.36 18.65 -5.60
C LEU A 349 -13.04 18.49 -6.35
N ILE A 350 -13.02 17.78 -7.48
CA ILE A 350 -11.82 17.63 -8.29
C ILE A 350 -11.32 18.98 -8.77
N ALA A 351 -12.20 19.84 -9.30
CA ALA A 351 -11.81 21.16 -9.77
C ALA A 351 -11.13 22.00 -8.67
N VAL A 352 -11.71 22.03 -7.47
CA VAL A 352 -11.14 22.75 -6.30
C VAL A 352 -9.81 22.13 -5.88
N GLN A 353 -9.73 20.80 -5.81
CA GLN A 353 -8.48 20.14 -5.40
C GLN A 353 -7.36 20.32 -6.44
N ASP A 354 -7.67 20.29 -7.73
CA ASP A 354 -6.68 20.52 -8.79
C ASP A 354 -6.13 21.95 -8.73
N GLU A 355 -6.98 22.95 -8.48
CA GLU A 355 -6.54 24.32 -8.25
C GLU A 355 -5.58 24.43 -7.07
N VAL A 356 -5.94 23.81 -5.93
CA VAL A 356 -5.12 23.78 -4.70
C VAL A 356 -3.80 23.06 -4.96
N SER A 357 -3.84 21.87 -5.57
CA SER A 357 -2.64 21.08 -5.88
C SER A 357 -1.71 21.84 -6.81
N TRP A 358 -2.25 22.49 -7.82
CA TRP A 358 -1.46 23.26 -8.76
C TRP A 358 -0.80 24.47 -8.10
N ALA A 359 -1.51 25.20 -7.22
CA ALA A 359 -0.93 26.29 -6.46
C ALA A 359 0.24 25.84 -5.58
N GLN A 360 0.09 24.69 -4.89
CA GLN A 360 1.14 24.07 -4.06
C GLN A 360 2.36 23.68 -4.90
N ASN A 361 2.15 23.04 -6.05
CA ASN A 361 3.23 22.58 -6.90
C ASN A 361 3.95 23.72 -7.62
N ARG A 362 3.22 24.78 -8.05
CA ARG A 362 3.83 25.97 -8.67
C ARG A 362 4.78 26.70 -7.74
N ALA A 363 4.51 26.69 -6.43
CA ALA A 363 5.39 27.28 -5.44
C ALA A 363 6.77 26.60 -5.35
N LEU A 364 6.90 25.38 -5.90
CA LEU A 364 8.17 24.64 -5.94
C LEU A 364 8.99 24.91 -7.21
N VAL A 365 8.46 25.61 -8.22
CA VAL A 365 9.21 25.95 -9.42
C VAL A 365 10.40 26.82 -9.05
N GLY A 366 11.59 26.46 -9.52
CA GLY A 366 12.87 27.09 -9.18
C GLY A 366 13.54 26.55 -7.91
N THR A 367 12.89 25.65 -7.17
CA THR A 367 13.51 25.00 -5.99
C THR A 367 14.22 23.71 -6.40
N THR A 368 15.23 23.34 -5.61
CA THR A 368 15.92 22.04 -5.73
C THR A 368 15.05 20.95 -5.13
N VAL A 369 14.98 19.80 -5.80
CA VAL A 369 14.31 18.60 -5.34
C VAL A 369 15.24 17.39 -5.40
N GLU A 370 15.29 16.63 -4.29
CA GLU A 370 15.93 15.32 -4.23
C GLU A 370 14.95 14.25 -4.71
N VAL A 371 15.35 13.45 -5.69
CA VAL A 371 14.52 12.40 -6.30
C VAL A 371 15.18 11.04 -6.08
N LEU A 372 14.47 10.11 -5.46
CA LEU A 372 14.79 8.69 -5.49
C LEU A 372 14.16 8.11 -6.75
N VAL A 373 15.04 7.68 -7.66
CA VAL A 373 14.63 7.25 -9.00
C VAL A 373 13.95 5.88 -8.94
N SER A 374 12.85 5.72 -9.65
CA SER A 374 12.05 4.49 -9.68
C SER A 374 11.72 4.06 -11.11
N VAL A 375 11.22 2.84 -11.25
CA VAL A 375 10.79 2.27 -12.54
C VAL A 375 9.29 2.48 -12.73
N GLY A 376 8.88 2.92 -13.93
CA GLY A 376 7.48 2.87 -14.35
C GLY A 376 6.53 3.85 -13.66
N GLU A 377 7.04 4.85 -12.96
CA GLU A 377 6.19 5.88 -12.33
C GLU A 377 5.56 6.82 -13.36
N GLY A 378 6.28 7.15 -14.43
CA GLY A 378 5.80 8.00 -15.50
C GLY A 378 5.32 7.22 -16.72
N ARG A 379 4.03 7.38 -17.08
CA ARG A 379 3.44 6.68 -18.25
C ARG A 379 4.05 7.07 -19.58
N LYS A 380 4.69 8.25 -19.67
CA LYS A 380 5.26 8.82 -20.90
C LYS A 380 6.78 9.01 -20.81
N ASP A 381 7.43 8.42 -19.82
CA ASP A 381 8.86 8.61 -19.60
C ASP A 381 9.67 8.17 -20.84
N ALA A 382 9.34 7.02 -21.41
CA ALA A 382 10.00 6.54 -22.63
C ALA A 382 9.80 7.48 -23.82
N ASP A 383 8.59 8.02 -24.01
CA ASP A 383 8.26 8.92 -25.12
C ASP A 383 8.94 10.29 -24.97
N THR A 384 9.18 10.72 -23.73
CA THR A 384 9.74 12.03 -23.39
C THR A 384 11.23 11.99 -23.07
N GLN A 385 11.86 10.82 -23.12
CA GLN A 385 13.26 10.57 -22.70
C GLN A 385 13.54 11.08 -21.28
N ARG A 386 12.53 11.02 -20.41
CA ARG A 386 12.65 11.34 -18.99
C ARG A 386 12.72 10.09 -18.14
N LEU A 387 13.30 10.25 -16.97
CA LEU A 387 13.16 9.33 -15.85
C LEU A 387 12.20 9.95 -14.83
N SER A 388 11.71 9.12 -13.91
CA SER A 388 10.86 9.58 -12.83
C SER A 388 11.21 8.93 -11.51
N GLY A 389 10.76 9.58 -10.44
CA GLY A 389 10.92 9.09 -9.08
C GLY A 389 10.12 9.91 -8.10
N ARG A 390 10.35 9.68 -6.81
CA ARG A 390 9.63 10.37 -5.74
C ARG A 390 10.57 11.31 -4.97
N GLY A 391 10.07 12.54 -4.78
CA GLY A 391 10.68 13.47 -3.83
C GLY A 391 10.53 12.97 -2.38
N ARG A 392 11.27 13.58 -1.43
CA ARG A 392 11.09 13.28 0.00
C ARG A 392 9.67 13.55 0.48
N ASP A 393 9.01 14.52 -0.09
CA ASP A 393 7.60 14.87 0.14
C ASP A 393 6.59 13.96 -0.56
N GLY A 394 7.07 12.95 -1.30
CA GLY A 394 6.25 11.96 -2.01
C GLY A 394 5.71 12.39 -3.36
N ARG A 395 5.97 13.63 -3.81
CA ARG A 395 5.57 14.08 -5.14
C ARG A 395 6.27 13.31 -6.24
N LEU A 396 5.54 13.02 -7.31
CA LEU A 396 6.11 12.47 -8.54
C LEU A 396 6.90 13.56 -9.26
N VAL A 397 8.14 13.26 -9.58
CA VAL A 397 9.05 14.16 -10.31
C VAL A 397 9.54 13.46 -11.56
N HIS A 398 9.31 14.09 -12.72
CA HIS A 398 9.90 13.71 -14.00
C HIS A 398 11.11 14.59 -14.26
N PHE A 399 12.19 14.02 -14.73
CA PHE A 399 13.42 14.78 -15.00
C PHE A 399 14.17 14.23 -16.21
N ALA A 400 14.91 15.10 -16.89
CA ALA A 400 15.81 14.72 -17.97
C ALA A 400 17.16 14.28 -17.39
N PRO A 401 17.62 13.03 -17.61
CA PRO A 401 18.91 12.57 -17.09
C PRO A 401 20.11 13.20 -17.81
N GLY A 402 19.92 13.85 -18.98
CA GLY A 402 21.01 14.31 -19.84
C GLY A 402 21.91 13.15 -20.26
N ASP A 403 23.22 13.37 -20.25
CA ASP A 403 24.22 12.33 -20.56
C ASP A 403 24.54 11.41 -19.36
N ALA A 404 23.90 11.62 -18.21
CA ALA A 404 24.16 10.83 -17.02
C ALA A 404 23.48 9.45 -17.10
N SER A 405 24.25 8.39 -16.78
CA SER A 405 23.72 7.02 -16.64
C SER A 405 23.06 6.86 -15.28
N VAL A 406 21.84 7.39 -15.15
CA VAL A 406 21.02 7.32 -13.94
C VAL A 406 20.18 6.05 -13.94
N ARG A 407 20.13 5.34 -12.81
CA ARG A 407 19.46 4.06 -12.69
C ARG A 407 18.31 4.14 -11.68
N PRO A 408 17.28 3.32 -11.79
CA PRO A 408 16.32 3.13 -10.71
C PRO A 408 17.04 2.72 -9.41
N GLY A 409 16.70 3.42 -8.32
CA GLY A 409 17.38 3.28 -7.05
C GLY A 409 18.52 4.29 -6.80
N ASP A 410 19.02 4.99 -7.82
CA ASP A 410 19.91 6.12 -7.63
C ASP A 410 19.17 7.34 -7.08
N VAL A 411 19.91 8.27 -6.49
CA VAL A 411 19.39 9.54 -5.96
C VAL A 411 19.99 10.69 -6.76
N VAL A 412 19.12 11.60 -7.21
CA VAL A 412 19.52 12.79 -7.94
C VAL A 412 18.94 14.04 -7.29
N GLU A 413 19.66 15.17 -7.42
CA GLU A 413 19.12 16.49 -7.13
C GLU A 413 19.03 17.28 -8.43
N THR A 414 17.92 17.94 -8.62
CA THR A 414 17.64 18.75 -9.81
C THR A 414 16.71 19.91 -9.46
N VAL A 415 16.55 20.88 -10.37
CA VAL A 415 15.72 22.06 -10.17
C VAL A 415 14.38 21.85 -10.85
N VAL A 416 13.28 22.11 -10.14
CA VAL A 416 11.94 22.07 -10.70
C VAL A 416 11.78 23.20 -11.73
N THR A 417 11.45 22.83 -12.96
CA THR A 417 11.27 23.78 -14.08
C THR A 417 9.82 24.03 -14.44
N TYR A 418 8.95 23.06 -14.13
CA TYR A 418 7.51 23.15 -14.41
C TYR A 418 6.72 22.33 -13.39
N ALA A 419 5.48 22.74 -13.14
CA ALA A 419 4.56 22.06 -12.24
C ALA A 419 3.20 21.81 -12.86
N ALA A 420 2.66 20.62 -12.65
CA ALA A 420 1.29 20.23 -12.95
C ALA A 420 0.55 19.86 -11.65
N PRO A 421 -0.79 19.69 -11.65
CA PRO A 421 -1.53 19.32 -10.44
C PRO A 421 -1.02 18.05 -9.77
N HIS A 422 -0.54 17.05 -10.53
CA HIS A 422 -0.20 15.73 -10.02
C HIS A 422 1.28 15.36 -10.10
N HIS A 423 2.13 16.21 -10.67
CA HIS A 423 3.57 15.96 -10.82
C HIS A 423 4.38 17.24 -10.99
N LEU A 424 5.66 17.11 -10.79
CA LEU A 424 6.67 18.13 -11.08
C LEU A 424 7.50 17.69 -12.29
N VAL A 425 8.03 18.65 -13.03
CA VAL A 425 9.01 18.42 -14.07
C VAL A 425 10.28 19.20 -13.73
N ALA A 426 11.42 18.54 -13.85
CA ALA A 426 12.72 19.08 -13.48
C ALA A 426 13.73 18.79 -14.60
N ASP A 427 13.57 19.47 -15.75
CA ASP A 427 14.41 19.30 -16.95
C ASP A 427 15.70 20.14 -16.93
N GLY A 428 16.04 20.75 -15.78
CA GLY A 428 17.31 21.41 -15.58
C GLY A 428 18.49 20.41 -15.49
N PRO A 429 19.73 20.89 -15.46
CA PRO A 429 20.89 20.04 -15.26
C PRO A 429 20.80 19.35 -13.89
N LEU A 430 21.31 18.13 -13.82
CA LEU A 430 21.47 17.44 -12.54
C LEU A 430 22.51 18.19 -11.70
N LEU A 431 22.13 18.57 -10.48
CA LEU A 431 23.03 19.21 -9.51
C LEU A 431 23.94 18.17 -8.85
N THR A 432 23.34 17.03 -8.49
CA THR A 432 24.04 15.86 -7.96
C THR A 432 23.49 14.59 -8.55
N HIS A 433 24.33 13.56 -8.64
CA HIS A 433 23.93 12.19 -8.95
C HIS A 433 24.70 11.24 -8.04
N ARG A 434 23.99 10.58 -7.15
CA ARG A 434 24.57 9.62 -6.22
C ARG A 434 24.16 8.21 -6.62
N ARG A 435 25.15 7.42 -7.03
CA ARG A 435 24.96 5.99 -7.26
C ARG A 435 24.76 5.26 -5.94
N THR A 436 23.86 4.30 -5.92
CA THR A 436 23.49 3.57 -4.73
C THR A 436 23.60 2.07 -4.92
N ARG A 437 23.70 1.32 -3.82
CA ARG A 437 23.63 -0.15 -3.85
C ARG A 437 22.28 -0.63 -4.39
N ALA A 438 21.19 0.11 -4.16
CA ALA A 438 19.89 -0.20 -4.74
C ALA A 438 19.92 -0.13 -6.28
N GLY A 439 20.62 0.87 -6.85
CA GLY A 439 20.85 0.99 -8.29
C GLY A 439 21.70 -0.15 -8.83
N ASP A 440 22.74 -0.57 -8.11
CA ASP A 440 23.57 -1.72 -8.49
C ASP A 440 22.76 -3.03 -8.48
N ASN A 441 21.93 -3.24 -7.48
CA ASN A 441 21.02 -4.37 -7.39
C ASN A 441 20.00 -4.38 -8.54
N HIS A 442 19.46 -3.22 -8.89
CA HIS A 442 18.53 -3.09 -10.01
C HIS A 442 19.20 -3.45 -11.35
N GLU A 443 20.40 -2.90 -11.60
CA GLU A 443 21.17 -3.12 -12.83
C GLU A 443 21.59 -4.60 -13.00
N SER A 444 21.95 -5.26 -11.90
CA SER A 444 22.33 -6.69 -11.90
C SER A 444 21.13 -7.65 -11.98
N GLY A 445 19.90 -7.13 -11.98
CA GLY A 445 18.70 -7.95 -11.93
C GLY A 445 18.51 -8.72 -10.61
N LEU A 446 19.37 -8.45 -9.62
CA LEU A 446 19.22 -9.01 -8.29
C LEU A 446 17.96 -8.45 -7.63
N ARG A 447 16.99 -9.32 -7.45
CA ARG A 447 15.82 -9.05 -6.60
C ARG A 447 16.09 -9.67 -5.24
N PRO A 448 16.46 -8.86 -4.23
CA PRO A 448 16.79 -9.39 -2.92
C PRO A 448 15.56 -10.09 -2.32
N LYS A 449 15.79 -11.29 -1.78
CA LYS A 449 14.80 -12.00 -0.97
C LYS A 449 14.98 -11.54 0.47
N THR A 450 13.95 -11.00 1.09
CA THR A 450 13.99 -10.80 2.54
C THR A 450 13.79 -12.16 3.19
N PRO A 451 14.82 -12.76 3.84
CA PRO A 451 14.63 -13.99 4.56
C PRO A 451 13.64 -13.73 5.70
N GLY A 452 12.73 -14.68 5.93
CA GLY A 452 11.89 -14.64 7.12
C GLY A 452 12.79 -14.55 8.36
N VAL A 453 12.50 -13.62 9.27
CA VAL A 453 13.24 -13.53 10.55
C VAL A 453 12.89 -14.79 11.35
N GLY A 454 13.83 -15.71 11.46
CA GLY A 454 13.64 -16.97 12.17
C GLY A 454 13.46 -16.71 13.66
N LEU A 455 12.28 -17.06 14.19
CA LEU A 455 11.97 -17.03 15.63
C LEU A 455 12.56 -18.24 16.36
N GLY A 456 13.76 -18.68 16.08
CA GLY A 456 14.46 -19.69 16.88
C GLY A 456 13.70 -21.00 17.13
N LEU A 457 12.63 -21.29 16.40
CA LEU A 457 11.96 -22.58 16.46
C LEU A 457 12.76 -23.59 15.61
N PRO A 458 13.00 -24.81 16.08
CA PRO A 458 13.73 -25.82 15.32
C PRO A 458 12.99 -26.04 13.99
N SER A 459 13.65 -25.73 12.89
CA SER A 459 13.18 -26.11 11.56
C SER A 459 13.27 -27.64 11.50
N PHE A 460 12.15 -28.33 11.38
CA PHE A 460 12.16 -29.74 11.00
C PHE A 460 12.70 -29.78 9.57
N GLY A 461 13.93 -30.27 9.43
CA GLY A 461 14.63 -30.31 8.16
C GLY A 461 13.81 -31.08 7.12
N ARG A 462 13.74 -30.53 5.92
CA ARG A 462 13.35 -31.28 4.72
C ARG A 462 14.32 -32.46 4.59
N PRO A 463 13.87 -33.71 4.33
CA PRO A 463 14.78 -34.76 3.93
C PRO A 463 15.49 -34.30 2.63
N GLU A 464 16.81 -34.38 2.61
CA GLU A 464 17.59 -34.20 1.41
C GLU A 464 17.04 -35.11 0.30
N PRO A 465 16.90 -34.65 -0.94
CA PRO A 465 16.56 -35.53 -2.04
C PRO A 465 17.65 -36.56 -2.17
N ALA A 466 17.25 -37.84 -2.17
CA ALA A 466 18.18 -38.96 -2.39
C ALA A 466 18.97 -38.74 -3.66
N PRO A 467 20.27 -39.05 -3.71
CA PRO A 467 21.06 -38.94 -4.92
C PRO A 467 20.46 -39.84 -5.99
N ALA A 468 20.32 -39.27 -7.20
CA ALA A 468 19.83 -40.00 -8.37
C ALA A 468 20.85 -41.11 -8.71
N ASP A 469 20.58 -42.31 -8.30
CA ASP A 469 21.33 -43.50 -8.75
C ASP A 469 21.10 -43.68 -10.23
N GLY A 470 22.20 -43.59 -11.00
CA GLY A 470 22.24 -43.84 -12.41
C GLY A 470 21.80 -45.28 -12.77
N CYS A 471 20.66 -45.38 -13.38
CA CYS A 471 20.24 -46.63 -14.03
C CYS A 471 20.91 -46.75 -15.39
N ALA A 472 22.02 -47.48 -15.49
CA ALA A 472 22.62 -47.88 -16.76
C ALA A 472 21.71 -48.90 -17.42
N VAL A 473 21.21 -48.56 -18.58
CA VAL A 473 20.48 -49.46 -19.46
C VAL A 473 21.48 -50.39 -20.16
N ARG A 474 21.21 -51.68 -20.11
CA ARG A 474 21.54 -52.63 -21.17
C ARG A 474 20.28 -52.96 -21.94
#